data_3ad577164fb96d28bd0e9ba961f1824b
#
_entry.id   3ad577164fb96d28bd0e9ba961f1824b
#
_cell.length_a   1.000
_cell.length_b   1.000
_cell.length_c   1.000
_cell.angle_alpha   90.00
_cell.angle_beta   90.00
_cell.angle_gamma   90.00
#
_symmetry.space_group_name_H-M   'P 1'
#
loop_
_entity.id
_entity.type
_entity.pdbx_description
1 polymer ?
#
loop_
_entity_poly.entity_id
_entity_poly.type
_entity_poly.pdbx_seq_one_letter_code
_entity_poly.pdbx_strand_id
1 'polypeptide(L)'
;MTDTKEESVWMIRAGAGAKLVERFLEDNQVAIGWNDLGPIDSGVSRQEIADRVSKTWPSYKKGKVAIVAGQIYRFINEIQIGDRVVTYDPGRRVYALGTIKSEVRFDPSIDELARIREVSWDAEVSRDDVSITSKNTLGAISTLFLLSDSAAREVIALAAGEKTEAAETEAEADTEDSIDAIRAQSRELIKDRINALDPYDLQDLVAGVLRAMGYKTRVSAPGADRGVDIMASPDGFGFEQPRIIVECKHRTRSAMGAQDIRTFLGGRHKDDKGLYVSTGGFTKDARYEAERASIPTTLMDLDQLVDAVIEHYEKLDSDSRVLLPLAQLYWPAE
;
A
#
# COMPACT_ATOMS: atom_id res chain seq x y z
N MET A 1 -15.20 29.81 -27.29
CA MET A 1 -14.47 28.53 -27.14
C MET A 1 -13.63 28.68 -25.89
N THR A 2 -14.13 28.21 -24.78
CA THR A 2 -13.38 28.16 -23.51
C THR A 2 -12.37 27.02 -23.64
N ASP A 3 -11.11 27.41 -23.72
CA ASP A 3 -9.97 26.50 -23.61
C ASP A 3 -10.08 25.81 -22.21
N THR A 4 -10.68 24.64 -22.17
CA THR A 4 -10.67 23.80 -20.95
C THR A 4 -9.24 23.29 -20.82
N LYS A 5 -8.41 24.00 -20.05
CA LYS A 5 -7.12 23.50 -19.58
C LYS A 5 -7.39 22.12 -18.98
N GLU A 6 -6.88 21.05 -19.60
CA GLU A 6 -6.96 19.71 -19.00
C GLU A 6 -6.42 19.80 -17.57
N GLU A 7 -7.22 19.38 -16.61
CA GLU A 7 -6.84 19.42 -15.19
C GLU A 7 -5.65 18.50 -14.97
N SER A 8 -4.51 19.08 -14.60
CA SER A 8 -3.32 18.32 -14.23
C SER A 8 -3.57 17.55 -12.94
N VAL A 9 -3.25 16.24 -12.93
CA VAL A 9 -3.36 15.40 -11.74
C VAL A 9 -1.98 14.98 -11.29
N TRP A 10 -1.60 15.38 -10.09
CA TRP A 10 -0.29 15.15 -9.51
C TRP A 10 -0.33 14.04 -8.46
N MET A 11 0.55 13.07 -8.57
CA MET A 11 0.80 12.12 -7.47
C MET A 11 1.81 12.73 -6.50
N ILE A 12 1.47 12.82 -5.21
CA ILE A 12 2.35 13.28 -4.15
C ILE A 12 2.35 12.25 -3.02
N ARG A 13 3.51 11.64 -2.78
CA ARG A 13 3.65 10.60 -1.76
C ARG A 13 3.89 11.22 -0.38
N ALA A 14 3.18 10.69 0.61
CA ALA A 14 3.27 11.13 2.00
C ALA A 14 4.48 10.53 2.74
N GLY A 15 5.68 10.80 2.25
CA GLY A 15 6.93 10.26 2.78
C GLY A 15 7.18 8.80 2.37
N ALA A 16 8.30 8.24 2.82
CA ALA A 16 8.66 6.86 2.55
C ALA A 16 7.62 5.90 3.16
N GLY A 17 7.12 4.96 2.36
CA GLY A 17 6.07 4.02 2.80
C GLY A 17 4.75 4.68 3.19
N ALA A 18 4.51 5.92 2.74
CA ALA A 18 3.31 6.71 3.05
C ALA A 18 3.09 6.95 4.57
N LYS A 19 4.16 6.94 5.39
CA LYS A 19 4.10 7.07 6.86
C LYS A 19 3.44 8.37 7.36
N LEU A 20 3.30 9.38 6.50
CA LEU A 20 2.71 10.68 6.82
C LEU A 20 1.33 10.89 6.17
N VAL A 21 0.70 9.83 5.64
CA VAL A 21 -0.58 9.96 4.93
C VAL A 21 -1.71 10.43 5.85
N GLU A 22 -1.80 9.92 7.08
CA GLU A 22 -2.79 10.39 8.05
C GLU A 22 -2.66 11.89 8.28
N ARG A 23 -1.42 12.39 8.43
CA ARG A 23 -1.16 13.82 8.58
C ARG A 23 -1.57 14.63 7.34
N PHE A 24 -1.32 14.13 6.12
CA PHE A 24 -1.78 14.81 4.90
C PHE A 24 -3.29 14.99 4.88
N LEU A 25 -4.02 13.96 5.29
CA LEU A 25 -5.47 13.96 5.30
C LEU A 25 -6.05 14.80 6.43
N GLU A 26 -5.54 14.65 7.66
CA GLU A 26 -6.02 15.39 8.84
C GLU A 26 -5.74 16.89 8.76
N ASP A 27 -4.53 17.27 8.33
CA ASP A 27 -4.11 18.66 8.22
C ASP A 27 -4.54 19.32 6.90
N ASN A 28 -5.25 18.59 6.01
CA ASN A 28 -5.66 19.07 4.69
C ASN A 28 -4.49 19.65 3.88
N GLN A 29 -3.41 18.90 3.73
CA GLN A 29 -2.19 19.36 3.09
C GLN A 29 -1.47 18.26 2.33
N VAL A 30 -0.57 18.66 1.42
CA VAL A 30 0.48 17.83 0.86
C VAL A 30 1.82 18.51 1.09
N ALA A 31 2.88 17.72 1.22
CA ALA A 31 4.19 18.28 1.52
C ALA A 31 5.33 17.44 0.92
N ILE A 32 6.46 18.11 0.68
CA ILE A 32 7.71 17.45 0.31
C ILE A 32 8.86 17.87 1.24
N GLY A 33 9.87 17.02 1.30
CA GLY A 33 11.03 17.19 2.18
C GLY A 33 12.15 18.07 1.62
N TRP A 34 13.38 17.61 1.83
CA TRP A 34 14.65 18.32 1.54
C TRP A 34 14.76 19.63 2.30
N ASN A 35 14.43 19.61 3.58
CA ASN A 35 14.33 20.77 4.47
C ASN A 35 15.64 21.54 4.60
N ASP A 36 16.80 20.85 4.53
CA ASP A 36 18.13 21.44 4.62
C ASP A 36 18.43 22.48 3.53
N LEU A 37 17.66 22.50 2.43
CA LEU A 37 17.76 23.54 1.40
C LEU A 37 17.18 24.89 1.84
N GLY A 38 16.47 24.93 2.98
CA GLY A 38 15.78 26.12 3.44
C GLY A 38 14.66 26.56 2.49
N PRO A 39 14.14 27.79 2.65
CA PRO A 39 13.11 28.34 1.77
C PRO A 39 13.66 28.55 0.35
N ILE A 40 12.78 28.28 -0.64
CA ILE A 40 13.04 28.52 -2.07
C ILE A 40 11.82 29.26 -2.60
N ASP A 41 12.04 30.45 -3.16
CA ASP A 41 10.98 31.27 -3.71
C ASP A 41 10.46 30.72 -5.04
N SER A 42 9.22 31.04 -5.37
CA SER A 42 8.65 30.78 -6.71
C SER A 42 9.44 31.54 -7.79
N GLY A 43 9.60 30.91 -8.95
CA GLY A 43 10.36 31.48 -10.06
C GLY A 43 11.85 31.17 -10.07
N VAL A 44 12.39 30.54 -9.02
CA VAL A 44 13.77 30.03 -9.03
C VAL A 44 13.89 28.93 -10.09
N SER A 45 14.92 29.01 -10.93
CA SER A 45 15.14 28.06 -12.03
C SER A 45 15.52 26.66 -11.51
N ARG A 46 15.20 25.64 -12.31
CA ARG A 46 15.58 24.24 -12.00
C ARG A 46 17.10 24.11 -11.82
N GLN A 47 17.91 24.88 -12.58
CA GLN A 47 19.37 24.86 -12.48
C GLN A 47 19.85 25.41 -11.14
N GLU A 48 19.29 26.52 -10.68
CA GLU A 48 19.65 27.11 -9.37
C GLU A 48 19.28 26.18 -8.22
N ILE A 49 18.17 25.45 -8.33
CA ILE A 49 17.81 24.43 -7.35
C ILE A 49 18.83 23.28 -7.39
N ALA A 50 19.25 22.82 -8.58
CA ALA A 50 20.25 21.77 -8.74
C ALA A 50 21.60 22.17 -8.13
N ASP A 51 22.01 23.42 -8.31
CA ASP A 51 23.25 23.97 -7.73
C ASP A 51 23.18 24.00 -6.19
N ARG A 52 22.02 24.40 -5.62
CA ARG A 52 21.79 24.35 -4.17
C ARG A 52 21.81 22.90 -3.64
N VAL A 53 21.15 21.96 -4.32
CA VAL A 53 21.16 20.52 -3.98
C VAL A 53 22.60 19.98 -3.96
N SER A 54 23.38 20.25 -5.01
CA SER A 54 24.78 19.82 -5.10
C SER A 54 25.65 20.39 -3.98
N LYS A 55 25.40 21.62 -3.58
CA LYS A 55 26.12 22.29 -2.47
C LYS A 55 25.74 21.71 -1.11
N THR A 56 24.47 21.41 -0.91
CA THR A 56 23.97 20.89 0.38
C THR A 56 24.34 19.43 0.57
N TRP A 57 24.29 18.63 -0.52
CA TRP A 57 24.68 17.21 -0.49
C TRP A 57 25.75 16.90 -1.53
N PRO A 58 27.05 17.19 -1.24
CA PRO A 58 28.14 16.97 -2.20
C PRO A 58 28.35 15.49 -2.60
N SER A 59 27.82 14.55 -1.82
CA SER A 59 27.87 13.12 -2.09
C SER A 59 26.86 12.65 -3.16
N TYR A 60 25.88 13.50 -3.52
CA TYR A 60 24.90 13.11 -4.52
C TYR A 60 25.50 13.06 -5.92
N LYS A 61 25.26 11.97 -6.64
CA LYS A 61 25.60 11.86 -8.06
C LYS A 61 24.75 12.83 -8.88
N LYS A 62 25.22 13.20 -10.09
CA LYS A 62 24.53 14.15 -10.98
C LYS A 62 23.07 13.77 -11.27
N GLY A 63 22.78 12.48 -11.46
CA GLY A 63 21.41 11.97 -11.69
C GLY A 63 20.51 12.27 -10.51
N LYS A 64 20.93 11.94 -9.27
CA LYS A 64 20.18 12.22 -8.06
C LYS A 64 19.94 13.71 -7.84
N VAL A 65 20.93 14.55 -8.11
CA VAL A 65 20.78 16.01 -8.07
C VAL A 65 19.69 16.48 -9.02
N ALA A 66 19.68 15.98 -10.27
CA ALA A 66 18.72 16.36 -11.29
C ALA A 66 17.29 15.95 -10.93
N ILE A 67 17.10 14.73 -10.33
CA ILE A 67 15.82 14.22 -9.86
C ILE A 67 15.30 15.07 -8.71
N VAL A 68 16.11 15.28 -7.66
CA VAL A 68 15.71 16.07 -6.49
C VAL A 68 15.35 17.51 -6.91
N ALA A 69 16.19 18.15 -7.73
CA ALA A 69 15.91 19.49 -8.23
C ALA A 69 14.64 19.54 -9.06
N GLY A 70 14.39 18.52 -9.89
CA GLY A 70 13.18 18.40 -10.69
C GLY A 70 11.93 18.28 -9.84
N GLN A 71 11.94 17.46 -8.80
CA GLN A 71 10.78 17.30 -7.90
C GLN A 71 10.47 18.58 -7.11
N ILE A 72 11.50 19.24 -6.58
CA ILE A 72 11.35 20.52 -5.86
C ILE A 72 10.83 21.60 -6.82
N TYR A 73 11.38 21.69 -8.04
CA TYR A 73 10.96 22.64 -9.06
C TYR A 73 9.48 22.45 -9.44
N ARG A 74 9.05 21.20 -9.70
CA ARG A 74 7.64 20.88 -10.00
C ARG A 74 6.72 21.30 -8.86
N PHE A 75 7.09 20.98 -7.61
CA PHE A 75 6.27 21.30 -6.44
C PHE A 75 6.11 22.81 -6.22
N ILE A 76 7.16 23.60 -6.50
CA ILE A 76 7.15 25.05 -6.30
C ILE A 76 6.54 25.79 -7.48
N ASN A 77 6.91 25.41 -8.73
CA ASN A 77 6.66 26.22 -9.91
C ASN A 77 5.63 25.65 -10.90
N GLU A 78 5.46 24.31 -10.95
CA GLU A 78 4.58 23.68 -11.94
C GLU A 78 3.19 23.40 -11.37
N ILE A 79 3.09 22.95 -10.12
CA ILE A 79 1.80 22.75 -9.46
C ILE A 79 1.14 24.10 -9.23
N GLN A 80 -0.13 24.24 -9.65
CA GLN A 80 -0.90 25.46 -9.54
C GLN A 80 -2.10 25.27 -8.60
N ILE A 81 -2.61 26.38 -8.07
CA ILE A 81 -3.89 26.38 -7.34
C ILE A 81 -4.99 25.94 -8.33
N GLY A 82 -5.79 24.97 -7.90
CA GLY A 82 -6.82 24.34 -8.73
C GLY A 82 -6.41 23.02 -9.36
N ASP A 83 -5.11 22.68 -9.44
CA ASP A 83 -4.67 21.37 -9.90
C ASP A 83 -5.19 20.27 -8.97
N ARG A 84 -5.43 19.09 -9.54
CA ARG A 84 -5.80 17.90 -8.78
C ARG A 84 -4.56 17.23 -8.20
N VAL A 85 -4.72 16.66 -7.04
CA VAL A 85 -3.66 15.90 -6.36
C VAL A 85 -4.17 14.58 -5.83
N VAL A 86 -3.33 13.56 -5.93
CA VAL A 86 -3.60 12.20 -5.44
C VAL A 86 -2.51 11.83 -4.45
N THR A 87 -2.89 11.23 -3.32
CA THR A 87 -1.97 10.53 -2.42
C THR A 87 -2.49 9.14 -2.12
N TYR A 88 -1.61 8.19 -1.82
CA TYR A 88 -1.98 6.81 -1.55
C TYR A 88 -1.88 6.48 -0.07
N ASP A 89 -2.94 5.91 0.47
CA ASP A 89 -3.00 5.32 1.81
C ASP A 89 -2.89 3.77 1.69
N PRO A 90 -1.73 3.18 1.99
CA PRO A 90 -1.54 1.74 1.89
C PRO A 90 -2.30 0.96 2.98
N GLY A 91 -2.57 1.58 4.14
CA GLY A 91 -3.30 0.94 5.23
C GLY A 91 -4.78 0.73 4.90
N ARG A 92 -5.38 1.66 4.16
CA ARG A 92 -6.78 1.59 3.70
C ARG A 92 -6.90 1.12 2.25
N ARG A 93 -5.79 1.02 1.53
CA ARG A 93 -5.72 0.72 0.09
C ARG A 93 -6.58 1.67 -0.75
N VAL A 94 -6.52 2.97 -0.43
CA VAL A 94 -7.26 4.02 -1.16
C VAL A 94 -6.32 5.11 -1.65
N TYR A 95 -6.68 5.69 -2.78
CA TYR A 95 -6.14 6.94 -3.27
C TYR A 95 -7.06 8.06 -2.82
N ALA A 96 -6.56 8.99 -2.01
CA ALA A 96 -7.28 10.22 -1.69
C ALA A 96 -7.04 11.21 -2.83
N LEU A 97 -8.11 11.80 -3.35
CA LEU A 97 -8.11 12.79 -4.41
C LEU A 97 -8.56 14.13 -3.83
N GLY A 98 -7.84 15.20 -4.17
CA GLY A 98 -8.14 16.54 -3.69
C GLY A 98 -7.75 17.61 -4.71
N THR A 99 -7.93 18.85 -4.31
CA THR A 99 -7.63 20.05 -5.12
C THR A 99 -6.65 20.94 -4.34
N ILE A 100 -5.57 21.38 -4.98
CA ILE A 100 -4.60 22.33 -4.42
C ILE A 100 -5.29 23.68 -4.16
N LYS A 101 -5.13 24.21 -2.94
CA LYS A 101 -5.79 25.45 -2.49
C LYS A 101 -4.82 26.60 -2.19
N SER A 102 -3.52 26.32 -2.03
CA SER A 102 -2.55 27.38 -1.71
C SER A 102 -1.31 27.33 -2.60
N GLU A 103 -0.58 28.42 -2.62
CA GLU A 103 0.82 28.45 -3.02
C GLU A 103 1.66 27.64 -2.03
N VAL A 104 2.91 27.34 -2.42
CA VAL A 104 3.84 26.66 -1.53
C VAL A 104 4.24 27.58 -0.38
N ARG A 105 4.24 27.07 0.85
CA ARG A 105 4.87 27.70 2.01
C ARG A 105 5.97 26.80 2.58
N PHE A 106 6.98 27.39 3.18
CA PHE A 106 8.04 26.70 3.89
C PHE A 106 7.84 26.89 5.40
N ASP A 107 7.71 25.81 6.16
CA ASP A 107 7.55 25.84 7.60
C ASP A 107 8.72 25.12 8.28
N PRO A 108 9.71 25.88 8.82
CA PRO A 108 10.90 25.29 9.43
C PRO A 108 10.63 24.56 10.75
N SER A 109 9.43 24.71 11.33
CA SER A 109 9.04 23.98 12.55
C SER A 109 8.69 22.51 12.29
N ILE A 110 8.59 22.11 11.03
CA ILE A 110 8.23 20.75 10.61
C ILE A 110 9.49 19.99 10.23
N ASP A 111 9.80 18.94 10.99
CA ASP A 111 11.08 18.22 10.88
C ASP A 111 11.25 17.46 9.57
N GLU A 112 10.18 16.87 9.01
CA GLU A 112 10.32 15.93 7.88
C GLU A 112 9.95 16.53 6.52
N LEU A 113 8.81 17.21 6.40
CA LEU A 113 8.26 17.73 5.13
C LEU A 113 7.84 19.19 5.30
N ALA A 114 8.80 20.10 5.17
CA ALA A 114 8.60 21.53 5.49
C ALA A 114 8.02 22.36 4.33
N ARG A 115 8.01 21.85 3.09
CA ARG A 115 7.39 22.53 1.95
C ARG A 115 5.97 22.02 1.77
N ILE A 116 4.99 22.87 2.01
CA ILE A 116 3.59 22.51 2.19
C ILE A 116 2.72 23.27 1.20
N ARG A 117 1.68 22.60 0.72
CA ARG A 117 0.52 23.19 0.03
C ARG A 117 -0.77 22.70 0.68
N GLU A 118 -1.74 23.58 0.85
CA GLU A 118 -3.07 23.22 1.33
C GLU A 118 -3.86 22.50 0.24
N VAL A 119 -4.65 21.52 0.66
CA VAL A 119 -5.48 20.69 -0.21
C VAL A 119 -6.89 20.61 0.36
N SER A 120 -7.88 20.64 -0.51
CA SER A 120 -9.24 20.22 -0.17
C SER A 120 -9.43 18.80 -0.67
N TRP A 121 -9.43 17.81 0.22
CA TRP A 121 -9.73 16.43 -0.11
C TRP A 121 -11.23 16.27 -0.36
N ASP A 122 -11.60 15.68 -1.49
CA ASP A 122 -13.00 15.65 -1.94
C ASP A 122 -13.47 14.26 -2.39
N ALA A 123 -12.56 13.30 -2.62
CA ALA A 123 -12.94 11.94 -3.01
C ALA A 123 -11.89 10.91 -2.59
N GLU A 124 -12.30 9.64 -2.57
CA GLU A 124 -11.43 8.48 -2.37
C GLU A 124 -11.73 7.43 -3.45
N VAL A 125 -10.68 6.82 -3.97
CA VAL A 125 -10.75 5.75 -4.97
C VAL A 125 -10.08 4.51 -4.41
N SER A 126 -10.80 3.39 -4.37
CA SER A 126 -10.21 2.11 -3.96
C SER A 126 -9.15 1.69 -4.97
N ARG A 127 -7.97 1.29 -4.48
CA ARG A 127 -6.92 0.72 -5.32
C ARG A 127 -7.42 -0.52 -6.09
N ASP A 128 -8.32 -1.27 -5.50
CA ASP A 128 -8.82 -2.51 -6.11
C ASP A 128 -9.71 -2.22 -7.33
N ASP A 129 -10.30 -1.03 -7.44
CA ASP A 129 -11.11 -0.59 -8.57
C ASP A 129 -10.28 -0.01 -9.72
N VAL A 130 -9.01 0.34 -9.49
CA VAL A 130 -8.09 0.91 -10.49
C VAL A 130 -7.56 -0.20 -11.40
N SER A 131 -7.42 0.05 -12.70
CA SER A 131 -6.84 -0.87 -13.67
C SER A 131 -5.37 -1.22 -13.34
N ILE A 132 -4.88 -2.35 -13.87
CA ILE A 132 -3.49 -2.78 -13.68
C ILE A 132 -2.53 -1.74 -14.25
N THR A 133 -2.83 -1.17 -15.42
CA THR A 133 -2.01 -0.16 -16.08
C THR A 133 -1.87 1.10 -15.22
N SER A 134 -2.98 1.62 -14.70
CA SER A 134 -2.95 2.79 -13.82
C SER A 134 -2.32 2.48 -12.45
N LYS A 135 -2.49 1.25 -11.92
CA LYS A 135 -1.76 0.80 -10.72
C LYS A 135 -0.24 0.87 -10.90
N ASN A 136 0.26 0.50 -12.07
CA ASN A 136 1.69 0.58 -12.38
C ASN A 136 2.15 2.04 -12.43
N THR A 137 1.40 2.93 -13.10
CA THR A 137 1.69 4.37 -13.14
C THR A 137 1.65 5.00 -11.74
N LEU A 138 0.57 4.78 -11.01
CA LEU A 138 0.40 5.27 -9.63
C LEU A 138 1.40 4.65 -8.66
N GLY A 139 1.93 3.47 -8.98
CA GLY A 139 2.98 2.76 -8.25
C GLY A 139 4.38 3.31 -8.48
N ALA A 140 4.61 4.20 -9.46
CA ALA A 140 5.94 4.77 -9.74
C ALA A 140 6.60 5.33 -8.46
N ILE A 141 7.90 5.11 -8.29
CA ILE A 141 8.60 5.29 -7.01
C ILE A 141 8.85 6.76 -6.67
N SER A 142 8.78 7.65 -7.66
CA SER A 142 9.01 9.08 -7.48
C SER A 142 8.11 9.71 -6.40
N THR A 143 8.67 10.62 -5.59
CA THR A 143 7.93 11.35 -4.54
C THR A 143 6.81 12.20 -5.12
N LEU A 144 7.06 12.82 -6.28
CA LEU A 144 6.15 13.73 -6.97
C LEU A 144 6.25 13.51 -8.48
N PHE A 145 5.11 13.29 -9.14
CA PHE A 145 5.04 13.22 -10.60
C PHE A 145 3.64 13.54 -11.13
N LEU A 146 3.58 13.96 -12.38
CA LEU A 146 2.34 14.17 -13.10
C LEU A 146 1.82 12.81 -13.59
N LEU A 147 0.53 12.52 -13.37
CA LEU A 147 -0.07 11.31 -13.92
C LEU A 147 -0.18 11.40 -15.44
N SER A 148 -0.09 10.25 -16.11
CA SER A 148 -0.46 10.18 -17.52
C SER A 148 -1.95 10.51 -17.70
N ASP A 149 -2.35 11.02 -18.86
CA ASP A 149 -3.73 11.42 -19.15
C ASP A 149 -4.71 10.25 -18.95
N SER A 150 -4.29 9.01 -19.25
CA SER A 150 -5.11 7.82 -19.04
C SER A 150 -5.35 7.52 -17.57
N ALA A 151 -4.28 7.55 -16.74
CA ALA A 151 -4.39 7.31 -15.30
C ALA A 151 -5.16 8.44 -14.60
N ALA A 152 -4.93 9.68 -15.00
CA ALA A 152 -5.65 10.85 -14.49
C ALA A 152 -7.16 10.74 -14.75
N ARG A 153 -7.56 10.47 -16.00
CA ARG A 153 -8.97 10.29 -16.38
C ARG A 153 -9.62 9.13 -15.63
N GLU A 154 -8.93 7.99 -15.51
CA GLU A 154 -9.46 6.84 -14.76
C GLU A 154 -9.69 7.17 -13.29
N VAL A 155 -8.72 7.78 -12.60
CA VAL A 155 -8.87 8.14 -11.18
C VAL A 155 -10.02 9.16 -10.99
N ILE A 156 -10.14 10.17 -11.87
CA ILE A 156 -11.23 11.15 -11.80
C ILE A 156 -12.59 10.49 -12.04
N ALA A 157 -12.71 9.62 -13.03
CA ALA A 157 -13.96 8.92 -13.34
C ALA A 157 -14.39 7.99 -12.20
N LEU A 158 -13.45 7.22 -11.64
CA LEU A 158 -13.71 6.37 -10.47
C LEU A 158 -14.13 7.20 -9.24
N ALA A 159 -13.52 8.36 -9.03
CA ALA A 159 -13.90 9.30 -7.98
C ALA A 159 -15.32 9.85 -8.16
N ALA A 160 -15.77 10.00 -9.40
CA ALA A 160 -17.16 10.37 -9.75
C ALA A 160 -18.15 9.18 -9.67
N GLY A 161 -17.68 7.96 -9.37
CA GLY A 161 -18.51 6.76 -9.31
C GLY A 161 -18.79 6.12 -10.68
N GLU A 162 -18.05 6.50 -11.72
CA GLU A 162 -18.17 5.96 -13.07
C GLU A 162 -17.40 4.63 -13.20
N LYS A 163 -17.89 3.73 -14.06
CA LYS A 163 -17.14 2.52 -14.43
C LYS A 163 -16.23 2.82 -15.62
N THR A 164 -14.95 2.54 -15.48
CA THR A 164 -13.97 2.77 -16.54
C THR A 164 -13.58 1.45 -17.21
N GLU A 165 -13.41 1.47 -18.55
CA GLU A 165 -12.77 0.39 -19.31
C GLU A 165 -11.25 0.66 -19.36
N ALA A 166 -10.43 -0.39 -19.13
CA ALA A 166 -8.99 -0.26 -19.04
C ALA A 166 -8.37 0.21 -20.37
N ALA A 167 -7.61 1.29 -20.33
CA ALA A 167 -6.79 1.76 -21.45
C ALA A 167 -5.32 1.29 -21.26
N GLU A 168 -4.73 0.73 -22.31
CA GLU A 168 -3.31 0.34 -22.33
C GLU A 168 -2.46 1.55 -22.74
N THR A 169 -1.61 2.04 -21.82
CA THR A 169 -0.55 3.00 -22.17
C THR A 169 0.62 2.88 -21.19
N GLU A 170 1.83 2.81 -21.70
CA GLU A 170 3.06 2.77 -20.91
C GLU A 170 3.43 4.18 -20.41
N ALA A 171 3.83 4.29 -19.14
CA ALA A 171 4.33 5.52 -18.54
C ALA A 171 5.84 5.46 -18.36
N GLU A 172 6.54 6.48 -18.84
CA GLU A 172 7.97 6.68 -18.56
C GLU A 172 8.15 7.22 -17.14
N ALA A 173 8.87 6.49 -16.29
CA ALA A 173 9.21 6.92 -14.93
C ALA A 173 10.69 7.31 -14.87
N ASP A 174 10.98 8.52 -14.41
CA ASP A 174 12.32 8.97 -14.02
C ASP A 174 12.70 8.26 -12.70
N THR A 175 13.61 7.30 -12.76
CA THR A 175 13.94 6.45 -11.61
C THR A 175 15.41 6.56 -11.18
N GLU A 176 15.66 7.08 -9.98
CA GLU A 176 16.68 6.58 -9.08
C GLU A 176 15.98 5.98 -7.89
N ASP A 177 15.79 4.66 -7.94
CA ASP A 177 14.94 3.94 -6.99
C ASP A 177 15.74 3.64 -5.71
N SER A 178 15.29 4.14 -4.58
CA SER A 178 15.77 3.60 -3.31
C SER A 178 15.22 2.17 -3.16
N ILE A 179 16.04 1.26 -2.64
CA ILE A 179 15.64 -0.14 -2.39
C ILE A 179 14.33 -0.22 -1.56
N ASP A 180 14.11 0.74 -0.67
CA ASP A 180 12.91 0.79 0.17
C ASP A 180 11.65 1.13 -0.64
N ALA A 181 11.77 1.98 -1.65
CA ALA A 181 10.68 2.29 -2.56
C ALA A 181 10.32 1.09 -3.45
N ILE A 182 11.33 0.37 -3.97
CA ILE A 182 11.13 -0.88 -4.73
C ILE A 182 10.45 -1.94 -3.86
N ARG A 183 10.91 -2.10 -2.61
CA ARG A 183 10.28 -3.03 -1.65
C ARG A 183 8.82 -2.68 -1.39
N ALA A 184 8.52 -1.39 -1.14
CA ALA A 184 7.15 -0.93 -0.91
C ALA A 184 6.26 -1.20 -2.13
N GLN A 185 6.72 -0.89 -3.34
CA GLN A 185 6.01 -1.19 -4.58
C GLN A 185 5.79 -2.69 -4.77
N SER A 186 6.82 -3.50 -4.57
CA SER A 186 6.73 -4.96 -4.67
C SER A 186 5.69 -5.53 -3.71
N ARG A 187 5.65 -5.04 -2.46
CA ARG A 187 4.64 -5.45 -1.47
C ARG A 187 3.22 -5.12 -1.93
N GLU A 188 2.99 -3.92 -2.50
CA GLU A 188 1.68 -3.56 -3.03
C GLU A 188 1.25 -4.44 -4.21
N LEU A 189 2.16 -4.79 -5.11
CA LEU A 189 1.88 -5.72 -6.20
C LEU A 189 1.56 -7.14 -5.69
N ILE A 190 2.22 -7.60 -4.64
CA ILE A 190 1.92 -8.88 -3.99
C ILE A 190 0.54 -8.85 -3.35
N LYS A 191 0.18 -7.76 -2.63
CA LYS A 191 -1.17 -7.56 -2.07
C LYS A 191 -2.24 -7.59 -3.16
N ASP A 192 -2.01 -6.92 -4.30
CA ASP A 192 -2.94 -6.92 -5.43
C ASP A 192 -3.18 -8.34 -5.96
N ARG A 193 -2.12 -9.16 -6.05
CA ARG A 193 -2.24 -10.57 -6.47
C ARG A 193 -2.99 -11.41 -5.46
N ILE A 194 -2.74 -11.26 -4.16
CA ILE A 194 -3.47 -11.97 -3.10
C ILE A 194 -4.95 -11.57 -3.13
N ASN A 195 -5.25 -10.29 -3.31
CA ASN A 195 -6.63 -9.80 -3.41
C ASN A 195 -7.37 -10.26 -4.69
N ALA A 196 -6.64 -10.66 -5.71
CA ALA A 196 -7.21 -11.21 -6.95
C ALA A 196 -7.49 -12.73 -6.87
N LEU A 197 -7.01 -13.43 -5.83
CA LEU A 197 -7.32 -14.85 -5.61
C LEU A 197 -8.81 -15.02 -5.30
N ASP A 198 -9.35 -16.19 -5.60
CA ASP A 198 -10.65 -16.56 -5.06
C ASP A 198 -10.55 -16.93 -3.56
N PRO A 199 -11.66 -17.02 -2.82
CA PRO A 199 -11.61 -17.33 -1.39
C PRO A 199 -11.00 -18.69 -1.05
N TYR A 200 -11.10 -19.69 -1.91
CA TYR A 200 -10.52 -21.02 -1.69
C TYR A 200 -9.03 -21.03 -2.00
N ASP A 201 -8.61 -20.37 -3.06
CA ASP A 201 -7.19 -20.15 -3.39
C ASP A 201 -6.47 -19.39 -2.25
N LEU A 202 -7.13 -18.44 -1.60
CA LEU A 202 -6.60 -17.77 -0.42
C LEU A 202 -6.40 -18.76 0.75
N GLN A 203 -7.36 -19.66 0.99
CA GLN A 203 -7.23 -20.71 2.01
C GLN A 203 -6.06 -21.63 1.69
N ASP A 204 -5.92 -22.05 0.43
CA ASP A 204 -4.81 -22.90 0.00
C ASP A 204 -3.45 -22.22 0.12
N LEU A 205 -3.35 -20.93 -0.18
CA LEU A 205 -2.15 -20.12 0.04
C LEU A 205 -1.78 -20.06 1.53
N VAL A 206 -2.75 -19.78 2.41
CA VAL A 206 -2.53 -19.74 3.86
C VAL A 206 -2.12 -21.13 4.39
N ALA A 207 -2.75 -22.19 3.90
CA ALA A 207 -2.35 -23.56 4.23
C ALA A 207 -0.92 -23.86 3.77
N GLY A 208 -0.53 -23.36 2.58
CA GLY A 208 0.85 -23.45 2.06
C GLY A 208 1.87 -22.77 2.96
N VAL A 209 1.57 -21.57 3.44
CA VAL A 209 2.44 -20.85 4.41
C VAL A 209 2.61 -21.68 5.68
N LEU A 210 1.56 -22.24 6.24
CA LEU A 210 1.64 -23.08 7.43
C LEU A 210 2.45 -24.37 7.18
N ARG A 211 2.33 -24.97 5.97
CA ARG A 211 3.18 -26.12 5.57
C ARG A 211 4.64 -25.72 5.47
N ALA A 212 4.94 -24.56 4.91
CA ALA A 212 6.29 -24.01 4.82
C ALA A 212 6.91 -23.72 6.21
N MET A 213 6.08 -23.42 7.20
CA MET A 213 6.47 -23.30 8.62
C MET A 213 6.67 -24.66 9.32
N GLY A 214 6.38 -25.78 8.65
CA GLY A 214 6.59 -27.12 9.16
C GLY A 214 5.35 -27.83 9.71
N TYR A 215 4.17 -27.22 9.63
CA TYR A 215 2.92 -27.88 10.00
C TYR A 215 2.38 -28.74 8.87
N LYS A 216 1.58 -29.75 9.21
CA LYS A 216 0.72 -30.46 8.26
C LYS A 216 -0.66 -29.88 8.31
N THR A 217 -1.26 -29.62 7.15
CA THR A 217 -2.53 -28.91 7.05
C THR A 217 -3.63 -29.79 6.46
N ARG A 218 -4.86 -29.55 6.90
CA ARG A 218 -6.08 -30.08 6.30
C ARG A 218 -6.99 -28.89 6.01
N VAL A 219 -7.27 -28.65 4.72
CA VAL A 219 -8.23 -27.63 4.26
C VAL A 219 -9.61 -28.28 4.24
N SER A 220 -10.61 -27.55 4.72
CA SER A 220 -12.00 -28.00 4.74
C SER A 220 -12.56 -28.01 3.32
N ALA A 221 -13.42 -29.01 3.02
CA ALA A 221 -14.15 -29.01 1.75
C ALA A 221 -15.15 -27.84 1.70
N PRO A 222 -15.48 -27.31 0.50
CA PRO A 222 -16.49 -26.28 0.35
C PRO A 222 -17.83 -26.67 1.00
N GLY A 223 -18.39 -25.81 1.83
CA GLY A 223 -19.65 -26.06 2.52
C GLY A 223 -19.71 -25.55 3.94
N ALA A 224 -20.57 -26.13 4.78
CA ALA A 224 -20.74 -25.74 6.18
C ALA A 224 -19.62 -26.34 7.05
N ASP A 225 -18.54 -25.59 7.23
CA ASP A 225 -17.32 -25.96 7.95
C ASP A 225 -17.27 -25.49 9.42
N ARG A 226 -18.36 -24.90 9.92
CA ARG A 226 -18.45 -24.31 11.27
C ARG A 226 -17.38 -23.25 11.57
N GLY A 227 -16.92 -22.54 10.54
CA GLY A 227 -15.89 -21.50 10.65
C GLY A 227 -14.50 -22.08 10.91
N VAL A 228 -14.18 -23.24 10.31
CA VAL A 228 -12.83 -23.82 10.28
C VAL A 228 -12.47 -24.09 8.82
N ASP A 229 -11.69 -23.20 8.25
CA ASP A 229 -11.23 -23.35 6.87
C ASP A 229 -10.00 -24.26 6.78
N ILE A 230 -9.08 -24.14 7.77
CA ILE A 230 -7.86 -24.94 7.81
C ILE A 230 -7.62 -25.44 9.25
N MET A 231 -7.21 -26.67 9.38
CA MET A 231 -6.60 -27.22 10.60
C MET A 231 -5.14 -27.53 10.32
N ALA A 232 -4.24 -27.03 11.19
CA ALA A 232 -2.81 -27.33 11.12
C ALA A 232 -2.29 -27.89 12.44
N SER A 233 -1.42 -28.91 12.36
CA SER A 233 -0.78 -29.53 13.50
C SER A 233 0.54 -30.19 13.07
N PRO A 234 1.48 -30.50 14.01
CA PRO A 234 2.73 -31.18 13.68
C PRO A 234 2.52 -32.57 13.06
N ASP A 235 1.54 -33.32 13.53
CA ASP A 235 1.21 -34.69 13.06
C ASP A 235 0.23 -34.73 11.87
N GLY A 236 -0.51 -33.64 11.61
CA GLY A 236 -1.55 -33.54 10.60
C GLY A 236 -2.89 -34.17 11.00
N PHE A 237 -2.96 -34.82 12.16
CA PHE A 237 -4.17 -35.43 12.70
C PHE A 237 -4.81 -34.55 13.80
N GLY A 238 -4.05 -33.64 14.37
CA GLY A 238 -4.49 -32.75 15.46
C GLY A 238 -4.35 -33.39 16.84
N PHE A 239 -3.57 -34.44 17.00
CA PHE A 239 -3.28 -35.07 18.28
C PHE A 239 -2.08 -34.40 18.98
N GLU A 240 -1.10 -33.93 18.19
CA GLU A 240 0.04 -33.19 18.71
C GLU A 240 -0.23 -31.68 18.74
N GLN A 241 0.25 -31.04 19.80
CA GLN A 241 0.14 -29.58 19.96
C GLN A 241 1.36 -28.85 19.32
N PRO A 242 1.15 -27.64 18.81
CA PRO A 242 -0.11 -26.87 18.80
C PRO A 242 -1.05 -27.35 17.68
N ARG A 243 -2.35 -27.43 18.00
CA ARG A 243 -3.41 -27.56 17.00
C ARG A 243 -3.90 -26.15 16.66
N ILE A 244 -3.66 -25.71 15.43
CA ILE A 244 -4.02 -24.37 14.93
C ILE A 244 -5.30 -24.49 14.12
N ILE A 245 -6.30 -23.75 14.53
CA ILE A 245 -7.59 -23.60 13.83
C ILE A 245 -7.57 -22.29 13.10
N VAL A 246 -7.82 -22.31 11.80
CA VAL A 246 -7.73 -21.12 10.94
C VAL A 246 -9.08 -20.83 10.30
N GLU A 247 -9.44 -19.56 10.30
CA GLU A 247 -10.52 -19.01 9.48
C GLU A 247 -9.96 -17.92 8.56
N CYS A 248 -10.28 -17.98 7.27
CA CYS A 248 -9.85 -17.04 6.23
C CYS A 248 -11.05 -16.24 5.72
N LYS A 249 -10.96 -14.93 5.72
CA LYS A 249 -11.97 -14.05 5.16
C LYS A 249 -11.38 -13.18 4.06
N HIS A 250 -11.79 -13.48 2.86
CA HIS A 250 -11.45 -12.69 1.70
C HIS A 250 -12.46 -11.53 1.56
N ARG A 251 -12.15 -10.37 2.16
CA ARG A 251 -12.98 -9.17 2.13
C ARG A 251 -12.11 -7.94 1.92
N THR A 252 -12.05 -7.45 0.70
CA THR A 252 -11.18 -6.32 0.33
C THR A 252 -11.71 -4.96 0.77
N ARG A 253 -13.01 -4.86 1.14
CA ARG A 253 -13.68 -3.56 1.41
C ARG A 253 -14.21 -3.39 2.82
N SER A 254 -14.04 -4.36 3.72
CA SER A 254 -14.57 -4.27 5.08
C SER A 254 -13.70 -4.99 6.09
N ALA A 255 -13.29 -4.26 7.14
CA ALA A 255 -12.58 -4.85 8.26
C ALA A 255 -13.48 -5.77 9.10
N MET A 256 -12.89 -6.85 9.65
CA MET A 256 -13.55 -7.76 10.59
C MET A 256 -13.80 -7.07 11.93
N GLY A 257 -15.01 -7.23 12.46
CA GLY A 257 -15.42 -6.65 13.73
C GLY A 257 -15.32 -7.62 14.92
N ALA A 258 -15.59 -7.11 16.11
CA ALA A 258 -15.59 -7.90 17.34
C ALA A 258 -16.51 -9.12 17.28
N GLN A 259 -17.65 -9.02 16.58
CA GLN A 259 -18.62 -10.12 16.46
C GLN A 259 -18.06 -11.28 15.65
N ASP A 260 -17.28 -10.99 14.58
CA ASP A 260 -16.64 -12.02 13.75
C ASP A 260 -15.65 -12.82 14.60
N ILE A 261 -14.85 -12.14 15.43
CA ILE A 261 -13.87 -12.78 16.31
C ILE A 261 -14.56 -13.62 17.40
N ARG A 262 -15.63 -13.10 18.03
CA ARG A 262 -16.40 -13.89 19.00
C ARG A 262 -17.00 -15.15 18.38
N THR A 263 -17.52 -15.05 17.17
CA THR A 263 -18.05 -16.21 16.42
C THR A 263 -16.95 -17.23 16.14
N PHE A 264 -15.79 -16.77 15.70
CA PHE A 264 -14.62 -17.62 15.47
C PHE A 264 -14.17 -18.35 16.75
N LEU A 265 -14.14 -17.66 17.88
CA LEU A 265 -13.74 -18.23 19.18
C LEU A 265 -14.77 -19.20 19.75
N GLY A 266 -16.03 -19.10 19.33
CA GLY A 266 -17.11 -19.95 19.79
C GLY A 266 -16.89 -21.42 19.49
N GLY A 267 -16.97 -22.29 20.49
CA GLY A 267 -16.88 -23.75 20.34
C GLY A 267 -15.48 -24.30 20.07
N ARG A 268 -14.40 -23.52 20.32
CA ARG A 268 -13.02 -24.00 20.23
C ARG A 268 -12.60 -24.76 21.47
N HIS A 269 -11.71 -25.75 21.29
CA HIS A 269 -11.12 -26.47 22.41
C HIS A 269 -10.14 -25.56 23.16
N LYS A 270 -10.04 -25.72 24.47
CA LYS A 270 -9.13 -24.92 25.34
C LYS A 270 -7.65 -24.98 24.92
N ASP A 271 -7.26 -26.09 24.28
CA ASP A 271 -5.86 -26.32 23.85
C ASP A 271 -5.61 -25.86 22.39
N ASP A 272 -6.66 -25.40 21.68
CA ASP A 272 -6.52 -24.87 20.33
C ASP A 272 -5.76 -23.53 20.32
N LYS A 273 -5.12 -23.24 19.18
CA LYS A 273 -4.61 -21.92 18.83
C LYS A 273 -5.45 -21.38 17.67
N GLY A 274 -5.87 -20.14 17.77
CA GLY A 274 -6.66 -19.47 16.73
C GLY A 274 -5.77 -18.66 15.79
N LEU A 275 -5.97 -18.81 14.49
CA LEU A 275 -5.43 -17.91 13.49
C LEU A 275 -6.59 -17.41 12.61
N TYR A 276 -6.87 -16.12 12.69
CA TYR A 276 -7.90 -15.49 11.86
C TYR A 276 -7.22 -14.63 10.80
N VAL A 277 -7.38 -14.97 9.53
CA VAL A 277 -6.78 -14.27 8.40
C VAL A 277 -7.85 -13.42 7.70
N SER A 278 -7.57 -12.14 7.45
CA SER A 278 -8.50 -11.27 6.73
C SER A 278 -7.77 -10.31 5.80
N THR A 279 -8.12 -10.34 4.51
CA THR A 279 -7.59 -9.38 3.53
C THR A 279 -8.15 -7.96 3.71
N GLY A 280 -9.28 -7.79 4.43
CA GLY A 280 -9.86 -6.49 4.77
C GLY A 280 -9.39 -5.92 6.11
N GLY A 281 -8.50 -6.63 6.82
CA GLY A 281 -8.00 -6.20 8.12
C GLY A 281 -9.01 -6.34 9.27
N PHE A 282 -8.74 -5.63 10.38
CA PHE A 282 -9.46 -5.77 11.65
C PHE A 282 -9.71 -4.43 12.31
N THR A 283 -10.90 -4.25 12.89
CA THR A 283 -11.22 -3.09 13.73
C THR A 283 -10.46 -3.14 15.06
N LYS A 284 -10.37 -2.01 15.76
CA LYS A 284 -9.79 -1.94 17.11
C LYS A 284 -10.51 -2.90 18.08
N ASP A 285 -11.84 -2.97 17.99
CA ASP A 285 -12.65 -3.87 18.84
C ASP A 285 -12.40 -5.34 18.54
N ALA A 286 -12.13 -5.71 17.26
CA ALA A 286 -11.74 -7.07 16.90
C ALA A 286 -10.38 -7.45 17.51
N ARG A 287 -9.40 -6.56 17.48
CA ARG A 287 -8.08 -6.78 18.09
C ARG A 287 -8.21 -6.94 19.61
N TYR A 288 -9.01 -6.10 20.25
CA TYR A 288 -9.30 -6.21 21.69
C TYR A 288 -9.98 -7.55 22.06
N GLU A 289 -10.93 -8.04 21.23
CA GLU A 289 -11.56 -9.36 21.48
C GLU A 289 -10.56 -10.51 21.35
N ALA A 290 -9.62 -10.46 20.39
CA ALA A 290 -8.59 -11.47 20.24
C ALA A 290 -7.58 -11.48 21.39
N GLU A 291 -7.19 -10.32 21.92
CA GLU A 291 -6.26 -10.18 23.05
C GLU A 291 -6.79 -10.82 24.34
N ARG A 292 -8.12 -10.71 24.56
CA ARG A 292 -8.79 -11.27 25.75
C ARG A 292 -9.37 -12.66 25.55
N ALA A 293 -9.10 -13.30 24.42
CA ALA A 293 -9.63 -14.61 24.11
C ALA A 293 -9.14 -15.68 25.10
N SER A 294 -9.97 -16.67 25.37
CA SER A 294 -9.64 -17.82 26.26
C SER A 294 -8.59 -18.75 25.66
N ILE A 295 -8.39 -18.71 24.36
CA ILE A 295 -7.33 -19.43 23.64
C ILE A 295 -6.39 -18.42 22.98
N PRO A 296 -5.08 -18.69 22.88
CA PRO A 296 -4.16 -17.85 22.14
C PRO A 296 -4.64 -17.66 20.70
N THR A 297 -4.87 -16.38 20.30
CA THR A 297 -5.45 -16.05 19.01
C THR A 297 -4.64 -14.97 18.32
N THR A 298 -4.24 -15.23 17.09
CA THR A 298 -3.55 -14.29 16.21
C THR A 298 -4.49 -13.79 15.14
N LEU A 299 -4.54 -12.49 14.93
CA LEU A 299 -5.20 -11.86 13.79
C LEU A 299 -4.13 -11.53 12.76
N MET A 300 -4.26 -12.06 11.55
CA MET A 300 -3.33 -11.85 10.45
C MET A 300 -4.03 -11.04 9.36
N ASP A 301 -3.61 -9.80 9.19
CA ASP A 301 -4.08 -8.95 8.10
C ASP A 301 -3.28 -9.19 6.80
N LEU A 302 -3.64 -8.46 5.75
CA LEU A 302 -3.01 -8.62 4.43
C LEU A 302 -1.50 -8.31 4.45
N ASP A 303 -1.07 -7.30 5.22
CA ASP A 303 0.35 -6.96 5.36
C ASP A 303 1.14 -8.08 6.02
N GLN A 304 0.61 -8.63 7.11
CA GLN A 304 1.22 -9.75 7.83
C GLN A 304 1.22 -11.03 7.00
N LEU A 305 0.18 -11.26 6.17
CA LEU A 305 0.17 -12.40 5.25
C LEU A 305 1.25 -12.25 4.17
N VAL A 306 1.43 -11.05 3.61
CA VAL A 306 2.53 -10.77 2.66
C VAL A 306 3.89 -11.02 3.30
N ASP A 307 4.11 -10.59 4.55
CA ASP A 307 5.35 -10.83 5.28
C ASP A 307 5.61 -12.33 5.47
N ALA A 308 4.60 -13.08 5.91
CA ALA A 308 4.70 -14.51 6.10
C ALA A 308 4.98 -15.27 4.78
N VAL A 309 4.35 -14.86 3.69
CA VAL A 309 4.62 -15.44 2.36
C VAL A 309 6.06 -15.16 1.92
N ILE A 310 6.54 -13.92 2.02
CA ILE A 310 7.90 -13.55 1.61
C ILE A 310 8.94 -14.31 2.46
N GLU A 311 8.74 -14.35 3.78
CA GLU A 311 9.66 -15.03 4.70
C GLU A 311 9.79 -16.52 4.42
N HIS A 312 8.68 -17.17 4.04
CA HIS A 312 8.63 -18.61 3.84
C HIS A 312 8.59 -19.05 2.37
N TYR A 313 8.73 -18.10 1.41
CA TYR A 313 8.52 -18.36 -0.02
C TYR A 313 9.37 -19.51 -0.56
N GLU A 314 10.64 -19.60 -0.16
CA GLU A 314 11.57 -20.66 -0.58
C GLU A 314 11.10 -22.08 -0.16
N LYS A 315 10.26 -22.17 0.87
CA LYS A 315 9.74 -23.43 1.43
C LYS A 315 8.31 -23.72 1.00
N LEU A 316 7.65 -22.80 0.27
CA LEU A 316 6.32 -23.05 -0.26
C LEU A 316 6.36 -24.22 -1.24
N ASP A 317 5.32 -25.05 -1.20
CA ASP A 317 5.10 -26.10 -2.20
C ASP A 317 4.77 -25.53 -3.58
N SER A 318 4.82 -26.41 -4.61
CA SER A 318 4.58 -26.02 -6.01
C SER A 318 3.20 -25.39 -6.21
N ASP A 319 2.17 -25.94 -5.56
CA ASP A 319 0.79 -25.52 -5.75
C ASP A 319 0.59 -24.08 -5.20
N SER A 320 1.13 -23.81 -4.01
CA SER A 320 1.12 -22.48 -3.43
C SER A 320 1.91 -21.45 -4.26
N ARG A 321 3.04 -21.86 -4.88
CA ARG A 321 3.81 -20.98 -5.78
C ARG A 321 3.08 -20.68 -7.09
N VAL A 322 2.24 -21.59 -7.57
CA VAL A 322 1.38 -21.34 -8.76
C VAL A 322 0.33 -20.28 -8.45
N LEU A 323 -0.26 -20.29 -7.25
CA LEU A 323 -1.23 -19.26 -6.82
C LEU A 323 -0.61 -17.87 -6.73
N LEU A 324 0.64 -17.80 -6.27
CA LEU A 324 1.36 -16.53 -6.09
C LEU A 324 2.80 -16.66 -6.62
N PRO A 325 3.00 -16.61 -7.96
CA PRO A 325 4.33 -16.70 -8.54
C PRO A 325 5.14 -15.42 -8.28
N LEU A 326 6.23 -15.54 -7.51
CA LEU A 326 7.16 -14.47 -7.21
C LEU A 326 8.56 -14.83 -7.71
N ALA A 327 9.36 -13.82 -8.05
CA ALA A 327 10.77 -13.94 -8.37
C ALA A 327 11.62 -13.20 -7.33
N GLN A 328 12.71 -13.82 -6.89
CA GLN A 328 13.67 -13.17 -6.00
C GLN A 328 14.60 -12.27 -6.80
N LEU A 329 14.79 -11.04 -6.35
CA LEU A 329 15.73 -10.08 -6.93
C LEU A 329 16.89 -9.85 -5.96
N TYR A 330 18.13 -10.00 -6.45
CA TYR A 330 19.33 -9.59 -5.73
C TYR A 330 19.65 -8.14 -6.07
N TRP A 331 19.77 -7.30 -5.05
CA TRP A 331 20.12 -5.89 -5.19
C TRP A 331 21.54 -5.66 -4.65
N PRO A 332 22.40 -4.89 -5.33
CA PRO A 332 23.72 -4.54 -4.81
C PRO A 332 23.58 -3.84 -3.46
N ALA A 333 24.28 -4.31 -2.43
CA ALA A 333 24.43 -3.58 -1.18
C ALA A 333 25.38 -2.39 -1.40
N GLU A 334 25.06 -1.21 -0.82
CA GLU A 334 25.95 -0.04 -0.80
C GLU A 334 27.06 -0.22 0.24
#